data_1e09a41d0b6b3a6365c7f0f329ebb984
#
_entry.id   1e09a41d0b6b3a6365c7f0f329ebb984
#
_cell.length_a   1.000
_cell.length_b   1.000
_cell.length_c   1.000
_cell.angle_alpha   90.00
_cell.angle_beta   90.00
_cell.angle_gamma   90.00
#
_symmetry.space_group_name_H-M   'P 1'
#
loop_
_entity.id
_entity.type
_entity.pdbx_description
1 polymer ?
#
loop_
_entity_poly.entity_id
_entity_poly.type
_entity_poly.pdbx_seq_one_letter_code
_entity_poly.pdbx_strand_id
1 'polypeptide(L)'
;MIIESIPQDYHYRVIARALKEIDAPGGTTLSLDGLAARLDMSPAHFQRTFSAWVGVSPKRYQQYLTLDLAKRLLADRFTMLDTALTTGLSGPGRLHD
;
A
#
# COMPACT_ATOMS: atom_id res chain seq x y z
N MET A 1 -11.46 -17.67 26.26
CA MET A 1 -11.05 -19.00 25.79
C MET A 1 -9.69 -18.99 25.16
N ILE A 2 -8.88 -19.90 25.60
CA ILE A 2 -7.53 -20.00 25.10
C ILE A 2 -7.49 -20.30 23.62
N ILE A 3 -8.43 -21.12 23.18
CA ILE A 3 -8.49 -21.53 21.78
C ILE A 3 -8.68 -20.32 20.88
N GLU A 4 -9.44 -19.36 21.32
CA GLU A 4 -9.69 -18.16 20.51
C GLU A 4 -8.54 -17.19 20.59
N SER A 5 -7.86 -17.12 21.72
CA SER A 5 -6.72 -16.24 21.86
C SER A 5 -5.59 -16.61 20.93
N ILE A 6 -5.31 -17.90 20.82
CA ILE A 6 -4.19 -18.37 20.01
C ILE A 6 -4.40 -18.04 18.54
N PRO A 7 -5.56 -18.34 17.93
CA PRO A 7 -5.79 -17.96 16.55
C PRO A 7 -5.73 -16.47 16.33
N GLN A 8 -6.28 -15.67 17.26
CA GLN A 8 -6.23 -14.23 17.10
C GLN A 8 -4.81 -13.72 17.18
N ASP A 9 -4.02 -14.25 18.11
CA ASP A 9 -2.64 -13.86 18.25
C ASP A 9 -1.84 -14.18 16.98
N TYR A 10 -2.07 -15.36 16.44
CA TYR A 10 -1.45 -15.77 15.21
C TYR A 10 -1.87 -14.87 14.06
N HIS A 11 -3.16 -14.62 13.95
CA HIS A 11 -3.68 -13.75 12.90
C HIS A 11 -3.12 -12.33 13.01
N TYR A 12 -3.04 -11.81 14.21
CA TYR A 12 -2.48 -10.48 14.42
C TYR A 12 -1.06 -10.42 13.90
N ARG A 13 -0.25 -11.41 14.21
CA ARG A 13 1.14 -11.43 13.76
C ARG A 13 1.24 -11.57 12.25
N VAL A 14 0.38 -12.38 11.66
CA VAL A 14 0.35 -12.55 10.22
C VAL A 14 -0.02 -11.23 9.54
N ILE A 15 -1.06 -10.57 10.05
CA ILE A 15 -1.50 -9.31 9.45
C ILE A 15 -0.47 -8.22 9.64
N ALA A 16 0.12 -8.13 10.83
CA ALA A 16 1.17 -7.14 11.09
C ALA A 16 2.34 -7.33 10.12
N ARG A 17 2.73 -8.59 9.90
CA ARG A 17 3.80 -8.88 8.97
C ARG A 17 3.40 -8.57 7.54
N ALA A 18 2.15 -8.88 7.17
CA ALA A 18 1.65 -8.57 5.83
C ALA A 18 1.69 -7.08 5.56
N LEU A 19 1.23 -6.27 6.50
CA LEU A 19 1.24 -4.83 6.36
C LEU A 19 2.66 -4.30 6.21
N LYS A 20 3.58 -4.88 6.97
CA LYS A 20 4.98 -4.50 6.89
C LYS A 20 5.57 -4.82 5.52
N GLU A 21 5.24 -5.99 4.98
CA GLU A 21 5.71 -6.39 3.65
C GLU A 21 5.14 -5.49 2.56
N ILE A 22 3.88 -5.14 2.67
CA ILE A 22 3.24 -4.28 1.68
C ILE A 22 3.78 -2.86 1.76
N ASP A 23 4.04 -2.37 2.96
CA ASP A 23 4.56 -1.03 3.15
C ASP A 23 6.04 -0.90 2.80
N ALA A 24 6.74 -2.00 2.67
CA ALA A 24 8.14 -1.99 2.29
C ALA A 24 8.30 -1.55 0.84
N PRO A 25 9.49 -1.07 0.44
CA PRO A 25 9.73 -0.70 -0.95
C PRO A 25 9.39 -1.85 -1.89
N GLY A 26 8.58 -1.58 -2.89
CA GLY A 26 8.13 -2.59 -3.83
C GLY A 26 6.98 -3.43 -3.34
N GLY A 27 6.53 -3.24 -2.11
CA GLY A 27 5.48 -4.07 -1.54
C GLY A 27 4.13 -3.91 -2.21
N THR A 28 3.86 -2.73 -2.78
CA THR A 28 2.58 -2.51 -3.46
C THR A 28 2.49 -3.24 -4.79
N THR A 29 3.59 -3.75 -5.29
CA THR A 29 3.60 -4.50 -6.55
C THR A 29 3.66 -6.01 -6.34
N LEU A 30 3.73 -6.47 -5.10
CA LEU A 30 3.72 -7.89 -4.81
C LEU A 30 2.36 -8.48 -5.14
N SER A 31 2.38 -9.65 -5.78
CA SER A 31 1.13 -10.35 -6.06
C SER A 31 0.57 -10.97 -4.78
N LEU A 32 -0.71 -11.34 -4.84
CA LEU A 32 -1.33 -12.05 -3.73
C LEU A 32 -0.56 -13.34 -3.42
N ASP A 33 -0.19 -14.07 -4.47
CA ASP A 33 0.57 -15.30 -4.31
C ASP A 33 1.92 -15.04 -3.65
N GLY A 34 2.59 -13.98 -4.07
CA GLY A 34 3.88 -13.61 -3.50
C GLY A 34 3.79 -13.24 -2.03
N LEU A 35 2.77 -12.48 -1.67
CA LEU A 35 2.56 -12.11 -0.28
C LEU A 35 2.26 -13.32 0.58
N ALA A 36 1.36 -14.18 0.08
CA ALA A 36 0.97 -15.39 0.82
C ALA A 36 2.17 -16.30 1.03
N ALA A 37 3.01 -16.43 0.00
CA ALA A 37 4.20 -17.27 0.10
C ALA A 37 5.15 -16.75 1.17
N ARG A 38 5.30 -15.45 1.28
CA ARG A 38 6.16 -14.86 2.32
C ARG A 38 5.66 -15.13 3.73
N LEU A 39 4.38 -15.40 3.86
CA LEU A 39 3.74 -15.66 5.15
C LEU A 39 3.46 -17.14 5.37
N ASP A 40 3.91 -18.01 4.46
CA ASP A 40 3.69 -19.43 4.51
C ASP A 40 2.21 -19.79 4.59
N MET A 41 1.41 -19.09 3.78
CA MET A 41 -0.03 -19.29 3.73
C MET A 41 -0.48 -19.51 2.30
N SER A 42 -1.61 -20.20 2.14
CA SER A 42 -2.22 -20.26 0.81
C SER A 42 -2.80 -18.88 0.47
N PRO A 43 -2.84 -18.52 -0.81
CA PRO A 43 -3.40 -17.22 -1.20
C PRO A 43 -4.83 -17.02 -0.73
N ALA A 44 -5.67 -18.06 -0.84
CA ALA A 44 -7.07 -17.95 -0.41
C ALA A 44 -7.19 -17.71 1.08
N HIS A 45 -6.41 -18.45 1.87
CA HIS A 45 -6.45 -18.29 3.31
C HIS A 45 -5.93 -16.92 3.73
N PHE A 46 -4.84 -16.47 3.12
CA PHE A 46 -4.29 -15.16 3.40
C PHE A 46 -5.30 -14.07 3.07
N GLN A 47 -5.92 -14.16 1.90
CA GLN A 47 -6.88 -13.15 1.49
C GLN A 47 -8.05 -13.05 2.47
N ARG A 48 -8.59 -14.19 2.89
CA ARG A 48 -9.69 -14.20 3.84
C ARG A 48 -9.28 -13.61 5.18
N THR A 49 -8.12 -14.00 5.68
CA THR A 49 -7.63 -13.52 6.96
C THR A 49 -7.36 -12.02 6.91
N PHE A 50 -6.70 -11.58 5.86
CA PHE A 50 -6.38 -10.15 5.71
C PHE A 50 -7.66 -9.32 5.61
N SER A 51 -8.60 -9.75 4.77
CA SER A 51 -9.85 -9.00 4.58
C SER A 51 -10.66 -8.94 5.87
N ALA A 52 -10.66 -10.01 6.64
CA ALA A 52 -11.39 -10.03 7.91
C ALA A 52 -10.80 -9.05 8.92
N TRP A 53 -9.50 -8.91 8.94
CA TRP A 53 -8.82 -8.05 9.91
C TRP A 53 -8.72 -6.61 9.47
N VAL A 54 -8.45 -6.38 8.21
CA VAL A 54 -8.18 -5.04 7.70
C VAL A 54 -9.44 -4.36 7.15
N GLY A 55 -10.39 -5.17 6.70
CA GLY A 55 -11.63 -4.65 6.15
C GLY A 55 -11.64 -4.51 4.65
N VAL A 56 -10.49 -4.65 4.01
CA VAL A 56 -10.38 -4.64 2.55
C VAL A 56 -9.42 -5.72 2.12
N SER A 57 -9.46 -6.11 0.86
CA SER A 57 -8.56 -7.14 0.35
C SER A 57 -7.12 -6.63 0.29
N PRO A 58 -6.14 -7.53 0.29
CA PRO A 58 -4.75 -7.12 0.16
C PRO A 58 -4.50 -6.27 -1.08
N LYS A 59 -5.10 -6.66 -2.20
CA LYS A 59 -4.93 -5.91 -3.43
C LYS A 59 -5.49 -4.50 -3.32
N ARG A 60 -6.67 -4.38 -2.69
CA ARG A 60 -7.29 -3.08 -2.51
C ARG A 60 -6.46 -2.20 -1.59
N TYR A 61 -5.90 -2.78 -0.55
CA TYR A 61 -5.02 -2.05 0.34
C TYR A 61 -3.79 -1.56 -0.40
N GLN A 62 -3.21 -2.42 -1.25
CA GLN A 62 -2.07 -2.02 -2.08
C GLN A 62 -2.44 -0.88 -3.03
N GLN A 63 -3.64 -0.91 -3.58
CA GLN A 63 -4.11 0.16 -4.46
C GLN A 63 -4.25 1.48 -3.72
N TYR A 64 -4.73 1.42 -2.48
CA TYR A 64 -4.83 2.63 -1.66
C TYR A 64 -3.46 3.23 -1.41
N LEU A 65 -2.49 2.41 -1.09
CA LEU A 65 -1.14 2.89 -0.86
C LEU A 65 -0.52 3.48 -2.12
N THR A 66 -0.73 2.82 -3.23
CA THR A 66 -0.22 3.30 -4.51
C THR A 66 -0.83 4.67 -4.85
N LEU A 67 -2.14 4.81 -4.64
CA LEU A 67 -2.81 6.07 -4.90
C LEU A 67 -2.30 7.17 -3.98
N ASP A 68 -2.11 6.86 -2.71
CA ASP A 68 -1.59 7.83 -1.75
C ASP A 68 -0.20 8.30 -2.15
N LEU A 69 0.66 7.37 -2.54
CA LEU A 69 1.98 7.71 -3.02
C LEU A 69 1.91 8.56 -4.27
N ALA A 70 1.03 8.20 -5.20
CA ALA A 70 0.85 8.97 -6.42
C ALA A 70 0.41 10.40 -6.11
N LYS A 71 -0.50 10.55 -5.17
CA LYS A 71 -0.95 11.88 -4.76
C LYS A 71 0.18 12.71 -4.19
N ARG A 72 1.03 12.09 -3.38
CA ARG A 72 2.19 12.81 -2.82
C ARG A 72 3.18 13.23 -3.90
N LEU A 73 3.45 12.34 -4.83
CA LEU A 73 4.35 12.65 -5.93
C LEU A 73 3.82 13.80 -6.78
N LEU A 74 2.51 13.79 -7.04
CA LEU A 74 1.88 14.88 -7.79
C LEU A 74 1.93 16.19 -7.01
N ALA A 75 1.69 16.12 -5.71
CA ALA A 75 1.75 17.34 -4.88
C ALA A 75 3.14 17.94 -4.90
N ASP A 76 4.17 17.12 -4.81
CA ASP A 76 5.55 17.58 -4.89
C ASP A 76 5.84 18.22 -6.26
N ARG A 77 5.35 17.57 -7.30
CA ARG A 77 5.56 18.08 -8.65
C ARG A 77 4.86 19.41 -8.85
N PHE A 78 3.64 19.54 -8.35
CA PHE A 78 2.91 20.81 -8.44
C PHE A 78 3.65 21.90 -7.68
N THR A 79 4.22 21.59 -6.54
CA THR A 79 5.00 22.55 -5.79
C THR A 79 6.20 23.02 -6.58
N MET A 80 6.88 22.12 -7.25
CA MET A 80 8.03 22.46 -8.09
C MET A 80 7.61 23.34 -9.25
N LEU A 81 6.51 23.02 -9.91
CA LEU A 81 6.01 23.79 -11.03
C LEU A 81 5.60 25.19 -10.58
N ASP A 82 4.95 25.27 -9.43
CA ASP A 82 4.53 26.54 -8.88
C ASP A 82 5.75 27.41 -8.58
N THR A 83 6.78 26.83 -8.01
CA THR A 83 8.02 27.55 -7.75
C THR A 83 8.64 28.04 -9.05
N ALA A 84 8.67 27.20 -10.07
CA ALA A 84 9.23 27.58 -11.35
C ALA A 84 8.48 28.76 -11.96
N LEU A 85 7.15 28.75 -11.85
CA LEU A 85 6.34 29.87 -12.33
C LEU A 85 6.63 31.14 -11.56
N THR A 86 6.75 31.02 -10.25
CA THR A 86 7.03 32.17 -9.40
C THR A 86 8.37 32.80 -9.75
N THR A 87 9.35 31.96 -10.08
CA THR A 87 10.67 32.46 -10.46
C THR A 87 10.76 32.85 -11.93
N GLY A 88 9.70 32.62 -12.70
CA GLY A 88 9.70 32.98 -14.11
C GLY A 88 10.49 32.07 -15.02
N LEU A 89 10.77 30.85 -14.55
CA LEU A 89 11.61 29.93 -15.32
C LEU A 89 10.95 29.35 -16.54
N SER A 90 9.63 29.25 -16.55
CA SER A 90 8.96 28.65 -17.68
C SER A 90 7.60 29.28 -17.87
N GLY A 91 7.12 29.22 -19.09
CA GLY A 91 5.82 29.75 -19.40
C GLY A 91 4.70 28.85 -18.89
N PRO A 92 3.53 29.47 -18.68
CA PRO A 92 2.38 28.71 -18.18
C PRO A 92 1.94 27.57 -19.10
N GLY A 93 2.15 27.74 -20.40
CA GLY A 93 1.72 26.73 -21.35
C GLY A 93 2.37 25.37 -21.13
N ARG A 94 3.54 25.36 -20.55
CA ARG A 94 4.23 24.10 -20.31
C ARG A 94 3.57 23.25 -19.25
N LEU A 95 2.79 23.88 -18.39
CA LEU A 95 2.11 23.16 -17.34
C LEU A 95 0.96 22.33 -17.87
N HIS A 96 0.47 22.66 -19.02
CA HIS A 96 -0.68 21.99 -19.61
C HIS A 96 -0.29 20.92 -20.61
N ASP A 97 0.96 20.90 -20.95
CA ASP A 97 1.49 19.91 -21.89
C ASP A 97 1.89 18.60 -21.21
#